data_1e703741d09d8462d09edfd90e86f798
#
_entry.id   1e703741d09d8462d09edfd90e86f798
#
_cell.length_a   1.000
_cell.length_b   1.000
_cell.length_c   1.000
_cell.angle_alpha   90.00
_cell.angle_beta   90.00
_cell.angle_gamma   90.00
#
_symmetry.space_group_name_H-M   'P 1'
#
loop_
_entity.id
_entity.type
_entity.pdbx_description
1 polymer ?
#
loop_
_entity_poly.entity_id
_entity_poly.type
_entity_poly.pdbx_seq_one_letter_code
_entity_poly.pdbx_strand_id
1 'polypeptide(L)'
;MSMPLDIGVIDTMVGFPVGFEIYDFIRKQAKDWDTRETFQFPVEYLFKGAPKDLFGADDPVAVVLHEMDRFGIERAMIGCEGDVSQHALAAHPDRFIPSMSVDPNRGMDDIRKMVENYERFGLKAATAFPAGYVPQVPINDRRFYPIYAKCCELDIPIFVCAGVPGPRIKMACQQVELIDDVMYDFPDLTFVTRHGCEPWTDLAVKLMLKWPGLHYSTSAFAPKYYPRDIIDYANTRGADKIIYAGYFPMGLSLERIFNELPNVGFKDDVWPKFLRENAARVLKL
;
A
#
# COMPACT_ATOMS: atom_id res chain seq x y z
N MET A 1 17.24 -22.30 0.54
CA MET A 1 16.49 -22.46 1.80
C MET A 1 15.07 -21.91 1.59
N SER A 2 14.16 -22.24 2.45
CA SER A 2 12.75 -21.82 2.33
C SER A 2 12.52 -20.47 3.00
N MET A 3 11.47 -19.77 2.60
CA MET A 3 10.95 -18.57 3.28
C MET A 3 10.84 -18.82 4.80
N PRO A 4 11.40 -17.97 5.67
CA PRO A 4 11.28 -18.15 7.12
C PRO A 4 9.84 -17.94 7.58
N LEU A 5 9.36 -18.76 8.51
CA LEU A 5 7.98 -18.74 9.00
C LEU A 5 7.84 -18.10 10.40
N ASP A 6 8.97 -17.77 11.05
CA ASP A 6 9.03 -17.37 12.47
C ASP A 6 9.55 -15.94 12.72
N ILE A 7 9.61 -15.11 11.68
CA ILE A 7 10.20 -13.77 11.78
C ILE A 7 9.21 -12.67 12.18
N GLY A 8 7.91 -12.97 12.27
CA GLY A 8 6.86 -11.98 12.51
C GLY A 8 6.72 -10.98 11.35
N VAL A 9 5.81 -11.27 10.41
CA VAL A 9 5.62 -10.46 9.20
C VAL A 9 4.99 -9.10 9.54
N ILE A 10 5.45 -8.03 8.86
CA ILE A 10 4.78 -6.73 8.86
C ILE A 10 4.13 -6.53 7.49
N ASP A 11 2.79 -6.50 7.45
CA ASP A 11 2.04 -6.24 6.23
C ASP A 11 1.70 -4.75 6.11
N THR A 12 2.21 -4.08 5.09
CA THR A 12 2.01 -2.63 4.91
C THR A 12 0.74 -2.27 4.15
N MET A 13 -0.17 -3.23 3.93
CA MET A 13 -1.46 -2.95 3.31
C MET A 13 -2.51 -4.00 3.65
N VAL A 14 -3.23 -3.75 4.74
CA VAL A 14 -4.37 -4.54 5.17
C VAL A 14 -5.59 -3.65 5.33
N GLY A 15 -6.77 -4.17 4.98
CA GLY A 15 -8.06 -3.53 5.24
C GLY A 15 -8.98 -4.43 6.05
N PHE A 16 -10.18 -3.94 6.34
CA PHE A 16 -11.22 -4.74 6.99
C PHE A 16 -12.27 -5.17 5.96
N PRO A 17 -12.86 -6.37 6.10
CA PRO A 17 -13.91 -6.88 5.21
C PRO A 17 -15.27 -6.23 5.54
N VAL A 18 -15.31 -4.90 5.44
CA VAL A 18 -16.55 -4.11 5.51
C VAL A 18 -17.28 -4.13 4.17
N GLY A 19 -18.41 -3.45 4.04
CA GLY A 19 -19.18 -3.43 2.79
C GLY A 19 -18.39 -2.94 1.55
N PHE A 20 -18.91 -3.24 0.36
CA PHE A 20 -18.28 -2.86 -0.91
C PHE A 20 -18.48 -1.39 -1.29
N GLU A 21 -19.26 -0.64 -0.53
CA GLU A 21 -19.54 0.78 -0.71
C GLU A 21 -18.26 1.64 -0.65
N ILE A 22 -17.22 1.13 0.00
CA ILE A 22 -15.88 1.75 0.03
C ILE A 22 -15.33 2.03 -1.38
N TYR A 23 -15.81 1.32 -2.40
CA TYR A 23 -15.38 1.49 -3.79
C TYR A 23 -16.24 2.44 -4.62
N ASP A 24 -17.30 3.03 -4.06
CA ASP A 24 -18.25 3.89 -4.79
C ASP A 24 -17.56 5.10 -5.41
N PHE A 25 -16.51 5.63 -4.79
CA PHE A 25 -15.75 6.74 -5.35
C PHE A 25 -15.09 6.38 -6.71
N ILE A 26 -14.69 5.12 -6.89
CA ILE A 26 -14.14 4.63 -8.18
C ILE A 26 -15.28 4.40 -9.17
N ARG A 27 -16.39 3.78 -8.74
CA ARG A 27 -17.57 3.55 -9.60
C ARG A 27 -18.08 4.85 -10.21
N LYS A 28 -18.12 5.94 -9.43
CA LYS A 28 -18.53 7.28 -9.90
C LYS A 28 -17.63 7.85 -11.00
N GLN A 29 -16.35 7.42 -11.08
CA GLN A 29 -15.42 7.84 -12.12
C GLN A 29 -15.42 6.92 -13.35
N ALA A 30 -15.78 5.66 -13.18
CA ALA A 30 -15.82 4.66 -14.26
C ALA A 30 -16.86 5.04 -15.30
N LYS A 31 -16.54 4.82 -16.58
CA LYS A 31 -17.44 5.09 -17.70
C LYS A 31 -17.98 3.83 -18.36
N ASP A 32 -17.34 2.70 -18.13
CA ASP A 32 -17.78 1.40 -18.64
C ASP A 32 -18.94 0.84 -17.82
N TRP A 33 -19.87 0.19 -18.50
CA TRP A 33 -21.10 -0.34 -17.91
C TRP A 33 -20.79 -1.46 -16.88
N ASP A 34 -19.85 -2.35 -17.18
CA ASP A 34 -19.49 -3.45 -16.29
C ASP A 34 -19.09 -2.96 -14.90
N THR A 35 -18.13 -2.00 -14.83
CA THR A 35 -17.65 -1.46 -13.55
C THR A 35 -18.75 -0.76 -12.78
N ARG A 36 -19.64 -0.03 -13.49
CA ARG A 36 -20.68 0.76 -12.86
C ARG A 36 -21.83 -0.07 -12.34
N GLU A 37 -22.29 -1.05 -13.11
CA GLU A 37 -23.61 -1.67 -12.94
C GLU A 37 -23.53 -3.15 -12.53
N THR A 38 -22.44 -3.88 -12.87
CA THR A 38 -22.41 -5.34 -12.67
C THR A 38 -21.39 -5.79 -11.61
N PHE A 39 -20.26 -5.10 -11.45
CA PHE A 39 -19.22 -5.52 -10.54
C PHE A 39 -19.53 -5.12 -9.10
N GLN A 40 -19.25 -6.01 -8.16
CA GLN A 40 -19.32 -5.71 -6.74
C GLN A 40 -18.24 -4.71 -6.35
N PHE A 41 -17.04 -4.79 -6.97
CA PHE A 41 -16.00 -3.78 -6.84
C PHE A 41 -15.30 -3.53 -8.19
N PRO A 42 -14.71 -2.33 -8.39
CA PRO A 42 -14.31 -1.82 -9.71
C PRO A 42 -13.16 -2.55 -10.39
N VAL A 43 -12.54 -3.53 -9.77
CA VAL A 43 -11.42 -4.33 -10.31
C VAL A 43 -11.71 -5.83 -10.32
N GLU A 44 -12.98 -6.22 -10.26
CA GLU A 44 -13.40 -7.62 -10.18
C GLU A 44 -12.88 -8.47 -11.34
N TYR A 45 -12.68 -7.86 -12.52
CA TYR A 45 -12.07 -8.53 -13.67
C TYR A 45 -10.60 -8.95 -13.45
N LEU A 46 -9.89 -8.31 -12.49
CA LEU A 46 -8.53 -8.67 -12.08
C LEU A 46 -8.53 -9.60 -10.85
N PHE A 47 -9.31 -9.27 -9.83
CA PHE A 47 -9.30 -9.92 -8.52
C PHE A 47 -10.36 -11.00 -8.38
N LYS A 48 -10.31 -12.00 -9.24
CA LYS A 48 -11.26 -13.14 -9.22
C LYS A 48 -11.17 -14.01 -7.95
N GLY A 49 -10.06 -13.92 -7.21
CA GLY A 49 -9.80 -14.70 -5.99
C GLY A 49 -9.88 -13.88 -4.71
N ALA A 50 -10.52 -12.71 -4.72
CA ALA A 50 -10.79 -11.97 -3.49
C ALA A 50 -11.71 -12.78 -2.56
N PRO A 51 -11.45 -12.82 -1.25
CA PRO A 51 -12.24 -13.59 -0.28
C PRO A 51 -13.56 -12.88 0.04
N LYS A 52 -14.49 -12.89 -0.91
CA LYS A 52 -15.77 -12.17 -0.84
C LYS A 52 -16.69 -12.65 0.29
N ASP A 53 -16.53 -13.89 0.70
CA ASP A 53 -17.25 -14.54 1.80
C ASP A 53 -16.94 -13.94 3.17
N LEU A 54 -15.82 -13.24 3.31
CA LEU A 54 -15.47 -12.54 4.54
C LEU A 54 -16.17 -11.19 4.69
N PHE A 55 -16.65 -10.60 3.59
CA PHE A 55 -17.25 -9.26 3.63
C PHE A 55 -18.63 -9.27 4.30
N GLY A 56 -18.86 -8.29 5.17
CA GLY A 56 -20.10 -8.19 5.96
C GLY A 56 -20.08 -9.05 7.23
N ALA A 57 -18.92 -9.52 7.68
CA ALA A 57 -18.79 -10.19 8.96
C ALA A 57 -19.21 -9.27 10.13
N ASP A 58 -19.82 -9.84 11.16
CA ASP A 58 -20.27 -9.13 12.37
C ASP A 58 -19.10 -8.46 13.10
N ASP A 59 -17.93 -9.12 13.14
CA ASP A 59 -16.69 -8.60 13.71
C ASP A 59 -15.55 -8.64 12.68
N PRO A 60 -15.41 -7.61 11.87
CA PRO A 60 -14.36 -7.56 10.86
C PRO A 60 -12.95 -7.45 11.45
N VAL A 61 -12.80 -6.97 12.69
CA VAL A 61 -11.49 -6.89 13.36
C VAL A 61 -11.04 -8.28 13.77
N ALA A 62 -11.91 -9.08 14.39
CA ALA A 62 -11.60 -10.46 14.75
C ALA A 62 -11.25 -11.32 13.52
N VAL A 63 -11.94 -11.12 12.40
CA VAL A 63 -11.61 -11.79 11.12
C VAL A 63 -10.19 -11.48 10.68
N VAL A 64 -9.80 -10.21 10.68
CA VAL A 64 -8.45 -9.80 10.26
C VAL A 64 -7.38 -10.33 11.22
N LEU A 65 -7.59 -10.24 12.53
CA LEU A 65 -6.66 -10.76 13.53
C LEU A 65 -6.49 -12.29 13.40
N HIS A 66 -7.58 -13.01 13.17
CA HIS A 66 -7.53 -14.46 12.95
C HIS A 66 -6.67 -14.80 11.71
N GLU A 67 -6.88 -14.11 10.60
CA GLU A 67 -6.08 -14.34 9.39
C GLU A 67 -4.61 -13.92 9.58
N MET A 68 -4.34 -12.82 10.28
CA MET A 68 -2.97 -12.42 10.62
C MET A 68 -2.27 -13.51 11.45
N ASP A 69 -2.94 -14.07 12.46
CA ASP A 69 -2.38 -15.12 13.31
C ASP A 69 -2.09 -16.42 12.53
N ARG A 70 -2.98 -16.80 11.61
CA ARG A 70 -2.79 -17.99 10.74
C ARG A 70 -1.52 -17.90 9.89
N PHE A 71 -1.11 -16.71 9.47
CA PHE A 71 0.01 -16.51 8.56
C PHE A 71 1.21 -15.79 9.18
N GLY A 72 1.26 -15.68 10.51
CA GLY A 72 2.39 -15.10 11.22
C GLY A 72 2.60 -13.60 10.95
N ILE A 73 1.52 -12.88 10.62
CA ILE A 73 1.55 -11.42 10.48
C ILE A 73 1.47 -10.83 11.89
N GLU A 74 2.60 -10.32 12.36
CA GLU A 74 2.70 -9.72 13.69
C GLU A 74 2.01 -8.36 13.74
N ARG A 75 2.23 -7.53 12.72
CA ARG A 75 1.65 -6.19 12.63
C ARG A 75 1.14 -5.89 11.22
N ALA A 76 0.05 -5.14 11.13
CA ALA A 76 -0.54 -4.73 9.85
C ALA A 76 -0.80 -3.23 9.80
N MET A 77 -0.42 -2.57 8.70
CA MET A 77 -0.75 -1.17 8.47
C MET A 77 -2.18 -1.04 7.94
N ILE A 78 -3.00 -0.26 8.65
CA ILE A 78 -4.40 0.01 8.32
C ILE A 78 -4.66 1.52 8.25
N GLY A 79 -5.74 1.93 7.58
CA GLY A 79 -6.21 3.33 7.63
C GLY A 79 -6.73 3.69 9.03
N CYS A 80 -6.60 4.94 9.44
CA CYS A 80 -7.19 5.45 10.69
C CYS A 80 -8.61 6.04 10.49
N GLU A 81 -9.14 5.94 9.27
CA GLU A 81 -10.48 6.42 8.94
C GLU A 81 -11.55 5.35 9.20
N GLY A 82 -12.69 5.79 9.72
CA GLY A 82 -13.86 4.94 9.99
C GLY A 82 -13.81 4.23 11.34
N ASP A 83 -15.00 3.90 11.84
CA ASP A 83 -15.19 3.39 13.20
C ASP A 83 -14.48 2.05 13.46
N VAL A 84 -14.50 1.14 12.48
CA VAL A 84 -13.85 -0.18 12.59
C VAL A 84 -12.35 -0.03 12.74
N SER A 85 -11.72 0.83 11.92
CA SER A 85 -10.28 1.08 11.98
C SER A 85 -9.88 1.76 13.29
N GLN A 86 -10.65 2.76 13.75
CA GLN A 86 -10.38 3.46 15.00
C GLN A 86 -10.54 2.52 16.21
N HIS A 87 -11.55 1.63 16.19
CA HIS A 87 -11.72 0.59 17.19
C HIS A 87 -10.51 -0.37 17.20
N ALA A 88 -10.09 -0.86 16.05
CA ALA A 88 -8.94 -1.76 15.92
C ALA A 88 -7.65 -1.14 16.46
N LEU A 89 -7.36 0.13 16.11
CA LEU A 89 -6.18 0.85 16.61
C LEU A 89 -6.23 1.06 18.14
N ALA A 90 -7.40 1.30 18.71
CA ALA A 90 -7.55 1.50 20.15
C ALA A 90 -7.49 0.18 20.95
N ALA A 91 -8.10 -0.88 20.44
CA ALA A 91 -8.18 -2.18 21.11
C ALA A 91 -6.90 -3.03 20.93
N HIS A 92 -6.19 -2.87 19.81
CA HIS A 92 -5.03 -3.69 19.43
C HIS A 92 -3.86 -2.83 18.91
N PRO A 93 -3.34 -1.87 19.70
CA PRO A 93 -2.29 -0.93 19.25
C PRO A 93 -0.94 -1.62 18.96
N ASP A 94 -0.73 -2.80 19.50
CA ASP A 94 0.43 -3.67 19.23
C ASP A 94 0.33 -4.44 17.91
N ARG A 95 -0.88 -4.60 17.37
CA ARG A 95 -1.14 -5.35 16.13
C ARG A 95 -1.33 -4.45 14.91
N PHE A 96 -1.85 -3.25 15.08
CA PHE A 96 -2.16 -2.35 13.98
C PHE A 96 -1.30 -1.10 13.95
N ILE A 97 -0.89 -0.70 12.75
CA ILE A 97 -0.03 0.46 12.48
C ILE A 97 -0.90 1.51 11.78
N PRO A 98 -1.07 2.72 12.37
CA PRO A 98 -1.95 3.74 11.82
C PRO A 98 -1.35 4.40 10.56
N SER A 99 -2.14 4.45 9.50
CA SER A 99 -1.90 5.24 8.30
C SER A 99 -3.11 6.10 7.94
N MET A 100 -2.92 7.16 7.16
CA MET A 100 -3.99 8.05 6.74
C MET A 100 -3.99 8.21 5.22
N SER A 101 -5.17 8.08 4.60
CA SER A 101 -5.35 8.45 3.20
C SER A 101 -5.44 9.96 3.05
N VAL A 102 -4.61 10.53 2.16
CA VAL A 102 -4.58 11.96 1.87
C VAL A 102 -5.12 12.27 0.48
N ASP A 103 -5.78 13.42 0.32
CA ASP A 103 -6.25 13.95 -0.97
C ASP A 103 -5.76 15.38 -1.16
N PRO A 104 -4.84 15.64 -2.11
CA PRO A 104 -4.30 16.98 -2.36
C PRO A 104 -5.37 18.01 -2.74
N ASN A 105 -6.54 17.57 -3.21
CA ASN A 105 -7.65 18.48 -3.52
C ASN A 105 -8.29 19.10 -2.27
N ARG A 106 -8.06 18.53 -1.08
CA ARG A 106 -8.57 19.04 0.20
C ARG A 106 -7.67 20.10 0.83
N GLY A 107 -6.45 20.26 0.29
CA GLY A 107 -5.51 21.29 0.74
C GLY A 107 -5.21 21.21 2.25
N MET A 108 -5.43 22.31 2.95
CA MET A 108 -5.10 22.43 4.39
C MET A 108 -5.94 21.53 5.31
N ASP A 109 -7.10 21.06 4.86
CA ASP A 109 -7.92 20.19 5.70
C ASP A 109 -7.23 18.82 5.94
N ASP A 110 -6.60 18.26 4.91
CA ASP A 110 -5.86 17.01 5.07
C ASP A 110 -4.55 17.24 5.85
N ILE A 111 -3.89 18.39 5.71
CA ILE A 111 -2.71 18.73 6.52
C ILE A 111 -3.08 18.79 8.01
N ARG A 112 -4.20 19.43 8.37
CA ARG A 112 -4.68 19.47 9.76
C ARG A 112 -4.99 18.08 10.30
N LYS A 113 -5.66 17.24 9.49
CA LYS A 113 -5.96 15.85 9.85
C LYS A 113 -4.70 14.99 10.01
N MET A 114 -3.67 15.21 9.20
CA MET A 114 -2.38 14.53 9.38
C MET A 114 -1.80 14.82 10.77
N VAL A 115 -1.80 16.09 11.19
CA VAL A 115 -1.31 16.49 12.53
C VAL A 115 -2.19 15.90 13.62
N GLU A 116 -3.51 16.02 13.51
CA GLU A 116 -4.47 15.47 14.48
C GLU A 116 -4.30 13.94 14.63
N ASN A 117 -4.19 13.21 13.53
CA ASN A 117 -4.00 11.76 13.57
C ASN A 117 -2.61 11.36 14.07
N TYR A 118 -1.59 12.20 13.82
CA TYR A 118 -0.26 11.99 14.37
C TYR A 118 -0.28 12.12 15.90
N GLU A 119 -0.95 13.14 16.43
CA GLU A 119 -1.10 13.33 17.88
C GLU A 119 -1.99 12.27 18.54
N ARG A 120 -3.09 11.89 17.88
CA ARG A 120 -4.09 10.99 18.45
C ARG A 120 -3.71 9.51 18.38
N PHE A 121 -3.19 9.07 17.24
CA PHE A 121 -2.93 7.64 16.96
C PHE A 121 -1.45 7.30 16.80
N GLY A 122 -0.57 8.29 16.80
CA GLY A 122 0.84 8.07 16.45
C GLY A 122 1.00 7.71 14.97
N LEU A 123 0.37 8.46 14.05
CA LEU A 123 0.38 8.22 12.61
C LEU A 123 1.77 7.82 12.11
N LYS A 124 1.88 6.71 11.41
CA LYS A 124 3.14 6.15 10.90
C LYS A 124 3.34 6.30 9.40
N ALA A 125 2.29 6.58 8.64
CA ALA A 125 2.37 6.75 7.20
C ALA A 125 1.22 7.57 6.65
N ALA A 126 1.46 8.32 5.57
CA ALA A 126 0.43 8.81 4.66
C ALA A 126 0.26 7.82 3.49
N THR A 127 -0.93 7.76 2.90
CA THR A 127 -1.21 6.95 1.71
C THR A 127 -1.94 7.77 0.66
N ALA A 128 -1.64 7.56 -0.63
CA ALA A 128 -2.21 8.33 -1.72
C ALA A 128 -2.58 7.46 -2.93
N PHE A 129 -3.74 7.76 -3.55
CA PHE A 129 -4.18 7.14 -4.78
C PHE A 129 -4.47 8.21 -5.84
N PRO A 130 -3.45 8.72 -6.56
CA PRO A 130 -3.56 9.84 -7.49
C PRO A 130 -4.65 9.68 -8.55
N ALA A 131 -4.82 8.48 -9.11
CA ALA A 131 -5.85 8.19 -10.10
C ALA A 131 -7.27 8.12 -9.50
N GLY A 132 -7.40 7.91 -8.19
CA GLY A 132 -8.68 7.83 -7.50
C GLY A 132 -9.31 9.18 -7.16
N TYR A 133 -8.54 10.26 -7.23
CA TYR A 133 -9.05 11.61 -6.88
C TYR A 133 -9.94 12.20 -7.95
N VAL A 134 -10.83 13.14 -7.53
CA VAL A 134 -11.70 13.91 -8.42
C VAL A 134 -11.55 15.40 -8.11
N PRO A 135 -10.84 16.17 -8.97
CA PRO A 135 -10.07 15.74 -10.15
C PRO A 135 -8.84 14.92 -9.79
N GLN A 136 -8.36 14.10 -10.75
CA GLN A 136 -7.09 13.38 -10.59
C GLN A 136 -5.93 14.36 -10.39
N VAL A 137 -4.95 13.97 -9.57
CA VAL A 137 -3.80 14.81 -9.25
C VAL A 137 -2.52 14.03 -9.56
N PRO A 138 -1.66 14.49 -10.49
CA PRO A 138 -0.38 13.87 -10.78
C PRO A 138 0.54 13.79 -9.54
N ILE A 139 1.37 12.77 -9.47
CA ILE A 139 2.30 12.56 -8.36
C ILE A 139 3.18 13.79 -8.09
N ASN A 140 3.65 14.47 -9.14
CA ASN A 140 4.49 15.67 -9.06
C ASN A 140 3.71 17.00 -9.07
N ASP A 141 2.38 16.98 -8.94
CA ASP A 141 1.58 18.22 -8.91
C ASP A 141 1.87 19.01 -7.62
N ARG A 142 1.95 20.34 -7.75
CA ARG A 142 2.20 21.26 -6.62
C ARG A 142 1.20 21.14 -5.49
N ARG A 143 -0.01 20.64 -5.75
CA ARG A 143 -1.00 20.37 -4.70
C ARG A 143 -0.55 19.27 -3.73
N PHE A 144 0.31 18.34 -4.15
CA PHE A 144 0.93 17.35 -3.27
C PHE A 144 2.05 17.92 -2.39
N TYR A 145 2.70 19.02 -2.79
CA TYR A 145 3.89 19.53 -2.12
C TYR A 145 3.69 19.82 -0.63
N PRO A 146 2.56 20.43 -0.18
CA PRO A 146 2.29 20.58 1.25
C PRO A 146 2.20 19.26 2.01
N ILE A 147 1.69 18.19 1.37
CA ILE A 147 1.62 16.84 1.95
C ILE A 147 3.01 16.24 2.06
N TYR A 148 3.84 16.32 1.00
CA TYR A 148 5.22 15.85 1.04
C TYR A 148 6.05 16.57 2.09
N ALA A 149 5.94 17.90 2.15
CA ALA A 149 6.61 18.70 3.18
C ALA A 149 6.16 18.29 4.60
N LYS A 150 4.86 18.02 4.80
CA LYS A 150 4.34 17.57 6.10
C LYS A 150 4.82 16.15 6.44
N CYS A 151 4.94 15.26 5.47
CA CYS A 151 5.53 13.93 5.69
C CYS A 151 7.00 14.04 6.13
N CYS A 152 7.79 14.94 5.51
CA CYS A 152 9.16 15.22 5.93
C CYS A 152 9.21 15.81 7.36
N GLU A 153 8.33 16.79 7.67
CA GLU A 153 8.26 17.43 9.00
C GLU A 153 7.89 16.43 10.11
N LEU A 154 6.93 15.55 9.86
CA LEU A 154 6.49 14.51 10.80
C LEU A 154 7.41 13.28 10.78
N ASP A 155 8.38 13.25 9.87
CA ASP A 155 9.31 12.14 9.65
C ASP A 155 8.59 10.79 9.44
N ILE A 156 7.54 10.79 8.61
CA ILE A 156 6.76 9.63 8.20
C ILE A 156 6.83 9.41 6.68
N PRO A 157 6.79 8.15 6.20
CA PRO A 157 6.74 7.85 4.78
C PRO A 157 5.39 8.19 4.16
N ILE A 158 5.40 8.39 2.84
CA ILE A 158 4.17 8.38 2.04
C ILE A 158 4.17 7.18 1.09
N PHE A 159 3.06 6.42 1.09
CA PHE A 159 2.81 5.29 0.20
C PHE A 159 1.90 5.74 -0.95
N VAL A 160 2.41 5.75 -2.18
CA VAL A 160 1.70 6.32 -3.34
C VAL A 160 1.48 5.26 -4.41
N CYS A 161 0.24 5.13 -4.88
CA CYS A 161 -0.05 4.28 -6.03
C CYS A 161 0.65 4.81 -7.28
N ALA A 162 1.43 3.98 -7.94
CA ALA A 162 2.18 4.28 -9.15
C ALA A 162 2.01 3.14 -10.17
N GLY A 163 2.14 3.46 -11.46
CA GLY A 163 1.87 2.52 -12.54
C GLY A 163 0.43 2.59 -13.04
N VAL A 164 0.03 1.61 -13.82
CA VAL A 164 -1.33 1.52 -14.38
C VAL A 164 -2.32 1.15 -13.26
N PRO A 165 -3.33 1.99 -12.98
CA PRO A 165 -4.32 1.68 -11.95
C PRO A 165 -5.16 0.46 -12.33
N GLY A 166 -5.47 -0.38 -11.34
CA GLY A 166 -6.37 -1.52 -11.54
C GLY A 166 -7.77 -1.12 -12.02
N PRO A 167 -8.44 -0.12 -11.43
CA PRO A 167 -9.72 0.38 -11.94
C PRO A 167 -9.59 0.97 -13.36
N ARG A 168 -10.69 0.88 -14.15
CA ARG A 168 -10.77 1.42 -15.52
C ARG A 168 -10.91 2.96 -15.52
N ILE A 169 -9.88 3.63 -15.00
CA ILE A 169 -9.73 5.09 -14.91
C ILE A 169 -8.43 5.54 -15.57
N LYS A 170 -8.26 6.84 -15.81
CA LYS A 170 -7.05 7.36 -16.47
C LYS A 170 -5.79 7.16 -15.61
N MET A 171 -4.67 6.82 -16.22
CA MET A 171 -3.41 6.46 -15.56
C MET A 171 -2.36 7.58 -15.52
N ALA A 172 -2.48 8.62 -16.35
CA ALA A 172 -1.40 9.58 -16.58
C ALA A 172 -0.85 10.25 -15.31
N CYS A 173 -1.68 10.37 -14.26
CA CYS A 173 -1.28 10.95 -12.99
C CYS A 173 -0.40 10.02 -12.12
N GLN A 174 -0.23 8.76 -12.51
CA GLN A 174 0.55 7.73 -11.79
C GLN A 174 1.77 7.22 -12.56
N GLN A 175 2.22 7.93 -13.59
CA GLN A 175 3.43 7.57 -14.32
C GLN A 175 4.64 7.60 -13.38
N VAL A 176 5.46 6.56 -13.44
CA VAL A 176 6.60 6.36 -12.52
C VAL A 176 7.66 7.45 -12.68
N GLU A 177 7.82 8.01 -13.88
CA GLU A 177 8.75 9.11 -14.15
C GLU A 177 8.47 10.35 -13.28
N LEU A 178 7.20 10.61 -12.91
CA LEU A 178 6.81 11.75 -12.08
C LEU A 178 7.42 11.72 -10.67
N ILE A 179 7.85 10.54 -10.21
CA ILE A 179 8.48 10.35 -8.90
C ILE A 179 9.86 11.03 -8.87
N ASP A 180 10.55 11.12 -10.01
CA ASP A 180 11.89 11.73 -10.07
C ASP A 180 11.87 13.20 -9.62
N ASP A 181 10.88 13.97 -10.09
CA ASP A 181 10.68 15.38 -9.68
C ASP A 181 10.45 15.50 -8.17
N VAL A 182 9.59 14.62 -7.62
CA VAL A 182 9.28 14.64 -6.18
C VAL A 182 10.50 14.33 -5.34
N MET A 183 11.26 13.31 -5.70
CA MET A 183 12.46 12.93 -4.94
C MET A 183 13.58 13.95 -5.07
N TYR A 184 13.61 14.71 -6.17
CA TYR A 184 14.55 15.83 -6.35
C TYR A 184 14.18 17.02 -5.46
N ASP A 185 12.89 17.38 -5.42
CA ASP A 185 12.40 18.53 -4.65
C ASP A 185 12.33 18.24 -3.13
N PHE A 186 12.15 16.96 -2.74
CA PHE A 186 12.06 16.53 -1.35
C PHE A 186 13.07 15.41 -1.04
N PRO A 187 14.37 15.72 -0.92
CA PRO A 187 15.44 14.72 -0.74
C PRO A 187 15.32 13.92 0.58
N ASP A 188 14.66 14.50 1.60
CA ASP A 188 14.45 13.85 2.89
C ASP A 188 13.16 13.00 2.95
N LEU A 189 12.36 13.02 1.88
CA LEU A 189 11.10 12.26 1.82
C LEU A 189 11.36 10.77 1.72
N THR A 190 10.72 9.99 2.58
CA THR A 190 10.60 8.54 2.38
C THR A 190 9.35 8.27 1.54
N PHE A 191 9.55 7.85 0.31
CA PHE A 191 8.50 7.56 -0.67
C PHE A 191 8.44 6.06 -0.95
N VAL A 192 7.27 5.45 -0.82
CA VAL A 192 7.04 4.03 -1.11
C VAL A 192 6.01 3.92 -2.23
N THR A 193 6.36 3.24 -3.32
CA THR A 193 5.40 2.97 -4.39
C THR A 193 4.44 1.84 -3.97
N ARG A 194 3.19 1.94 -4.41
CA ARG A 194 2.15 0.92 -4.24
C ARG A 194 1.65 0.42 -5.59
N HIS A 195 1.17 -0.82 -5.62
CA HIS A 195 0.50 -1.43 -6.77
C HIS A 195 1.36 -1.58 -8.02
N GLY A 196 2.67 -1.85 -7.84
CA GLY A 196 3.50 -2.53 -8.82
C GLY A 196 4.34 -1.68 -9.76
N CYS A 197 4.05 -0.40 -9.98
CA CYS A 197 4.76 0.45 -10.96
C CYS A 197 4.66 -0.01 -12.44
N GLU A 198 3.94 -1.08 -12.73
CA GLU A 198 3.87 -1.60 -14.11
C GLU A 198 3.20 -0.62 -15.08
N PRO A 199 3.69 -0.52 -16.32
CA PRO A 199 4.73 -1.33 -16.95
C PRO A 199 6.17 -0.79 -16.76
N TRP A 200 6.39 0.23 -15.93
CA TRP A 200 7.67 0.93 -15.76
C TRP A 200 8.52 0.39 -14.61
N THR A 201 8.58 -0.94 -14.44
CA THR A 201 9.32 -1.58 -13.32
C THR A 201 10.82 -1.41 -13.44
N ASP A 202 11.36 -1.44 -14.64
CA ASP A 202 12.77 -1.14 -14.93
C ASP A 202 13.15 0.31 -14.58
N LEU A 203 12.27 1.28 -14.89
CA LEU A 203 12.44 2.67 -14.47
C LEU A 203 12.36 2.80 -12.94
N ALA A 204 11.41 2.12 -12.29
CA ALA A 204 11.29 2.12 -10.83
C ALA A 204 12.59 1.61 -10.17
N VAL A 205 13.20 0.55 -10.71
CA VAL A 205 14.52 0.06 -10.26
C VAL A 205 15.60 1.13 -10.43
N LYS A 206 15.64 1.83 -11.58
CA LYS A 206 16.62 2.91 -11.80
C LYS A 206 16.42 4.08 -10.84
N LEU A 207 15.17 4.44 -10.55
CA LEU A 207 14.88 5.51 -9.59
C LEU A 207 15.22 5.08 -8.15
N MET A 208 14.97 3.84 -7.76
CA MET A 208 15.40 3.33 -6.45
C MET A 208 16.93 3.28 -6.28
N LEU A 209 17.68 3.06 -7.37
CA LEU A 209 19.15 3.18 -7.37
C LEU A 209 19.61 4.63 -7.24
N LYS A 210 18.86 5.57 -7.83
CA LYS A 210 19.16 7.02 -7.82
C LYS A 210 18.80 7.66 -6.48
N TRP A 211 17.66 7.29 -5.90
CA TRP A 211 17.07 7.97 -4.74
C TRP A 211 17.09 7.08 -3.49
N PRO A 212 17.87 7.46 -2.46
CA PRO A 212 17.95 6.68 -1.20
C PRO A 212 16.61 6.53 -0.49
N GLY A 213 15.75 7.55 -0.50
CA GLY A 213 14.44 7.58 0.15
C GLY A 213 13.33 6.85 -0.62
N LEU A 214 13.59 6.34 -1.84
CA LEU A 214 12.56 5.65 -2.64
C LEU A 214 12.57 4.14 -2.36
N HIS A 215 11.38 3.59 -2.11
CA HIS A 215 11.11 2.19 -1.84
C HIS A 215 9.96 1.65 -2.69
N TYR A 216 9.80 0.34 -2.74
CA TYR A 216 8.76 -0.36 -3.50
C TYR A 216 7.98 -1.30 -2.59
N SER A 217 6.65 -1.32 -2.68
CA SER A 217 5.81 -2.30 -2.01
C SER A 217 5.06 -3.18 -3.01
N THR A 218 4.92 -4.47 -2.66
CA THR A 218 4.41 -5.52 -3.56
C THR A 218 2.89 -5.62 -3.60
N SER A 219 2.16 -4.67 -3.05
CA SER A 219 0.70 -4.70 -2.95
C SER A 219 0.00 -4.92 -4.29
N ALA A 220 -1.19 -5.51 -4.25
CA ALA A 220 -2.12 -5.78 -5.35
C ALA A 220 -1.72 -6.90 -6.32
N PHE A 221 -0.51 -7.44 -6.25
CA PHE A 221 -0.10 -8.56 -7.10
C PHE A 221 -0.01 -9.86 -6.31
N ALA A 222 -0.52 -10.95 -6.90
CA ALA A 222 -0.22 -12.27 -6.38
C ALA A 222 1.29 -12.55 -6.57
N PRO A 223 1.97 -13.20 -5.60
CA PRO A 223 3.43 -13.36 -5.62
C PRO A 223 4.00 -13.95 -6.89
N LYS A 224 3.28 -14.86 -7.55
CA LYS A 224 3.68 -15.44 -8.85
C LYS A 224 3.76 -14.41 -10.00
N TYR A 225 3.20 -13.23 -9.82
CA TYR A 225 3.21 -12.14 -10.80
C TYR A 225 4.13 -10.99 -10.39
N TYR A 226 4.94 -11.15 -9.34
CA TYR A 226 5.92 -10.12 -8.99
C TYR A 226 6.86 -9.88 -10.16
N PRO A 227 7.09 -8.61 -10.56
CA PRO A 227 7.92 -8.30 -11.72
C PRO A 227 9.35 -8.83 -11.56
N ARG A 228 9.87 -9.43 -12.62
CA ARG A 228 11.21 -10.04 -12.60
C ARG A 228 12.31 -9.02 -12.27
N ASP A 229 12.19 -7.81 -12.79
CA ASP A 229 13.13 -6.71 -12.52
C ASP A 229 13.23 -6.39 -11.02
N ILE A 230 12.10 -6.43 -10.31
CA ILE A 230 12.02 -6.19 -8.85
C ILE A 230 12.67 -7.34 -8.08
N ILE A 231 12.42 -8.60 -8.50
CA ILE A 231 13.03 -9.78 -7.86
C ILE A 231 14.54 -9.77 -8.05
N ASP A 232 15.02 -9.51 -9.28
CA ASP A 232 16.45 -9.46 -9.60
C ASP A 232 17.14 -8.29 -8.87
N TYR A 233 16.47 -7.15 -8.76
CA TYR A 233 16.96 -6.01 -7.99
C TYR A 233 17.05 -6.34 -6.49
N ALA A 234 16.02 -6.93 -5.89
CA ALA A 234 16.03 -7.37 -4.49
C ALA A 234 17.18 -8.35 -4.21
N ASN A 235 17.41 -9.29 -5.12
CA ASN A 235 18.47 -10.30 -5.01
C ASN A 235 19.90 -9.77 -5.23
N THR A 236 20.06 -8.49 -5.55
CA THR A 236 21.38 -7.90 -5.84
C THR A 236 21.67 -6.66 -5.00
N ARG A 237 21.05 -5.53 -5.29
CA ARG A 237 21.32 -4.24 -4.64
C ARG A 237 20.13 -3.68 -3.85
N GLY A 238 18.94 -4.22 -4.07
CA GLY A 238 17.67 -3.68 -3.59
C GLY A 238 17.07 -4.42 -2.41
N ALA A 239 17.80 -5.31 -1.74
CA ALA A 239 17.27 -6.06 -0.60
C ALA A 239 16.63 -5.15 0.47
N ASP A 240 17.20 -3.96 0.68
CA ASP A 240 16.71 -2.96 1.66
C ASP A 240 15.60 -2.03 1.11
N LYS A 241 15.15 -2.26 -0.13
CA LYS A 241 14.21 -1.37 -0.83
C LYS A 241 12.80 -1.95 -1.02
N ILE A 242 12.67 -3.27 -0.98
CA ILE A 242 11.42 -3.95 -1.32
C ILE A 242 10.68 -4.33 -0.04
N ILE A 243 9.42 -3.95 0.06
CA ILE A 243 8.57 -4.08 1.24
C ILE A 243 7.39 -4.97 0.93
N TYR A 244 7.07 -5.90 1.83
CA TYR A 244 5.89 -6.74 1.72
C TYR A 244 4.59 -5.96 1.95
N ALA A 245 3.61 -6.24 1.10
CA ALA A 245 2.24 -5.79 1.24
C ALA A 245 1.28 -6.79 0.59
N GLY A 246 0.32 -7.31 1.37
CA GLY A 246 -0.57 -8.39 0.93
C GLY A 246 -1.82 -7.93 0.19
N TYR A 247 -2.34 -6.74 0.51
CA TYR A 247 -3.60 -6.22 -0.01
C TYR A 247 -4.85 -7.04 0.39
N PHE A 248 -4.77 -7.71 1.55
CA PHE A 248 -5.90 -8.44 2.14
C PHE A 248 -6.90 -7.47 2.80
N PRO A 249 -8.21 -7.69 2.72
CA PRO A 249 -8.92 -8.70 1.91
C PRO A 249 -9.31 -8.20 0.51
N MET A 250 -8.86 -7.01 0.11
CA MET A 250 -9.35 -6.26 -1.05
C MET A 250 -9.06 -6.93 -2.40
N GLY A 251 -7.95 -7.65 -2.53
CA GLY A 251 -7.58 -8.28 -3.79
C GLY A 251 -7.32 -9.78 -3.70
N LEU A 252 -6.73 -10.22 -2.60
CA LEU A 252 -6.22 -11.59 -2.44
C LEU A 252 -6.48 -12.12 -1.03
N SER A 253 -6.66 -13.44 -0.90
CA SER A 253 -6.59 -14.11 0.39
C SER A 253 -5.14 -14.26 0.85
N LEU A 254 -4.91 -14.20 2.16
CA LEU A 254 -3.58 -14.44 2.72
C LEU A 254 -3.10 -15.87 2.44
N GLU A 255 -4.00 -16.84 2.45
CA GLU A 255 -3.70 -18.22 2.09
C GLU A 255 -3.05 -18.32 0.70
N ARG A 256 -3.62 -17.68 -0.30
CA ARG A 256 -3.03 -17.66 -1.64
C ARG A 256 -1.67 -16.99 -1.65
N ILE A 257 -1.53 -15.85 -0.98
CA ILE A 257 -0.27 -15.10 -0.93
C ILE A 257 0.83 -15.95 -0.30
N PHE A 258 0.59 -16.52 0.88
CA PHE A 258 1.60 -17.29 1.62
C PHE A 258 1.91 -18.64 0.98
N ASN A 259 1.00 -19.22 0.21
CA ASN A 259 1.26 -20.41 -0.59
C ASN A 259 2.12 -20.12 -1.84
N GLU A 260 2.01 -18.92 -2.43
CA GLU A 260 2.77 -18.53 -3.61
C GLU A 260 4.14 -17.88 -3.27
N LEU A 261 4.27 -17.18 -2.13
CA LEU A 261 5.50 -16.49 -1.72
C LEU A 261 6.76 -17.35 -1.78
N PRO A 262 6.80 -18.61 -1.29
CA PRO A 262 8.01 -19.42 -1.32
C PRO A 262 8.59 -19.63 -2.73
N ASN A 263 7.79 -19.43 -3.77
CA ASN A 263 8.16 -19.63 -5.16
C ASN A 263 8.60 -18.35 -5.89
N VAL A 264 8.67 -17.19 -5.21
CA VAL A 264 9.07 -15.91 -5.82
C VAL A 264 10.54 -15.92 -6.26
N GLY A 265 11.40 -16.69 -5.58
CA GLY A 265 12.81 -16.80 -5.93
C GLY A 265 13.69 -15.74 -5.29
N PHE A 266 13.32 -15.21 -4.14
CA PHE A 266 14.21 -14.39 -3.32
C PHE A 266 15.33 -15.25 -2.70
N LYS A 267 16.52 -14.64 -2.54
CA LYS A 267 17.61 -15.21 -1.76
C LYS A 267 17.29 -15.20 -0.27
N ASP A 268 17.99 -16.04 0.49
CA ASP A 268 17.73 -16.22 1.92
C ASP A 268 17.89 -14.92 2.73
N ASP A 269 18.88 -14.10 2.39
CA ASP A 269 19.16 -12.81 3.03
C ASP A 269 18.16 -11.70 2.67
N VAL A 270 17.35 -11.90 1.65
CA VAL A 270 16.29 -10.96 1.23
C VAL A 270 15.01 -11.15 2.06
N TRP A 271 14.68 -12.39 2.43
CA TRP A 271 13.41 -12.70 3.09
C TRP A 271 13.15 -11.92 4.39
N PRO A 272 14.07 -11.85 5.38
CA PRO A 272 13.83 -11.08 6.59
C PRO A 272 13.61 -9.61 6.31
N LYS A 273 14.37 -9.05 5.38
CA LYS A 273 14.25 -7.65 4.96
C LYS A 273 12.90 -7.37 4.32
N PHE A 274 12.52 -8.20 3.36
CA PHE A 274 11.27 -8.08 2.62
C PHE A 274 10.04 -8.21 3.52
N LEU A 275 10.01 -9.23 4.38
CA LEU A 275 8.84 -9.55 5.19
C LEU A 275 8.71 -8.67 6.44
N ARG A 276 9.80 -8.08 6.94
CA ARG A 276 9.79 -7.36 8.23
C ARG A 276 10.68 -6.11 8.27
N GLU A 277 12.00 -6.28 8.09
CA GLU A 277 12.97 -5.27 8.49
C GLU A 277 12.83 -3.95 7.73
N ASN A 278 12.53 -4.02 6.42
CA ASN A 278 12.34 -2.82 5.60
C ASN A 278 11.09 -2.05 6.03
N ALA A 279 9.99 -2.74 6.31
CA ALA A 279 8.77 -2.11 6.81
C ALA A 279 9.02 -1.48 8.20
N ALA A 280 9.67 -2.21 9.11
CA ALA A 280 9.98 -1.71 10.45
C ALA A 280 10.85 -0.44 10.38
N ARG A 281 11.88 -0.44 9.53
CA ARG A 281 12.78 0.71 9.34
C ARG A 281 12.06 1.91 8.72
N VAL A 282 11.29 1.69 7.66
CA VAL A 282 10.57 2.76 6.94
C VAL A 282 9.47 3.37 7.80
N LEU A 283 8.75 2.56 8.58
CA LEU A 283 7.67 3.00 9.46
C LEU A 283 8.15 3.39 10.88
N LYS A 284 9.44 3.23 11.19
CA LYS A 284 10.04 3.56 12.50
C LYS A 284 9.29 2.89 13.66
N LEU A 285 9.23 1.57 13.58
CA LEU A 285 8.55 0.71 14.55
C LEU A 285 9.48 0.20 15.64
#